data_c8cf57b64bb1f9ca3ae6584649221fc2
#
_entry.id   c8cf57b64bb1f9ca3ae6584649221fc2
#
_cell.length_a   1.000
_cell.length_b   1.000
_cell.length_c   1.000
_cell.angle_alpha   90.00
_cell.angle_beta   90.00
_cell.angle_gamma   90.00
#
_symmetry.space_group_name_H-M   'P 1'
#
loop_
_entity.id
_entity.type
_entity.pdbx_description
1 polymer ?
#
loop_
_entity_poly.entity_id
_entity_poly.type
_entity_poly.pdbx_seq_one_letter_code
_entity_poly.pdbx_strand_id
1 'polypeptide(L)'
;MAANDELERFREEWRQEIRERAGAEPSSSSPASSPPRPRTRQSPIDIYAEAVEREQRGELDEALSLYRRAFRLDPNVDRAYHYRSTTQAFESLTLAPVKPSTSTEPKPEPIHVAATSTHSIRTLISAFPPANDLAFLPEDERQPVPIARVPDELLLHTLKLLDITSIERFALVCRRARVLTVDPDLWRDFVISTYLPPQIPDNVPLSDYITRFDYDMRRLYIEVPRLRMDGVYIAVCHYVRRGQSENLWANVDHLVTYHRYLRFLPDGRVLSLLDQNLEPREAVHIITPDLVTKGFFIGTWTLRTSNDKHHVSISNLTDPAGKFEHSFRMELTLGSKPLGRWNRLTLDSYMSVNSEGTPSTLPIRNERPFWFSKVRSWA
;
A
#
# COMPACT_ATOMS: atom_id res chain seq x y z
N MET A 1 -45.81 -10.82 -0.46
CA MET A 1 -46.75 -9.91 -1.14
C MET A 1 -46.63 -8.48 -0.64
N ALA A 2 -46.54 -8.18 0.67
CA ALA A 2 -46.48 -6.79 1.16
C ALA A 2 -45.26 -5.94 0.75
N ALA A 3 -44.08 -6.52 0.60
CA ALA A 3 -42.87 -5.77 0.24
C ALA A 3 -42.83 -5.28 -1.22
N ASN A 4 -43.53 -5.95 -2.12
CA ASN A 4 -43.62 -5.51 -3.52
C ASN A 4 -44.58 -4.33 -3.68
N ASP A 5 -45.65 -4.29 -2.88
CA ASP A 5 -46.65 -3.22 -2.93
C ASP A 5 -46.06 -1.89 -2.38
N GLU A 6 -45.16 -1.94 -1.40
CA GLU A 6 -44.45 -0.74 -0.92
C GLU A 6 -43.46 -0.20 -1.94
N LEU A 7 -42.76 -1.07 -2.65
CA LEU A 7 -41.84 -0.68 -3.72
C LEU A 7 -42.54 -0.07 -4.93
N GLU A 8 -43.75 -0.55 -5.26
CA GLU A 8 -44.56 0.03 -6.33
C GLU A 8 -45.14 1.40 -5.95
N ARG A 9 -45.61 1.58 -4.71
CA ARG A 9 -46.03 2.90 -4.21
C ARG A 9 -44.87 3.91 -4.25
N PHE A 10 -43.70 3.52 -3.78
CA PHE A 10 -42.51 4.38 -3.84
C PHE A 10 -42.14 4.78 -5.27
N ARG A 11 -42.26 3.85 -6.25
CA ARG A 11 -42.00 4.13 -7.66
C ARG A 11 -43.03 5.06 -8.25
N GLU A 12 -44.29 4.97 -7.85
CA GLU A 12 -45.36 5.86 -8.31
C GLU A 12 -45.22 7.25 -7.72
N GLU A 13 -44.95 7.41 -6.45
CA GLU A 13 -44.68 8.70 -5.80
C GLU A 13 -43.49 9.40 -6.45
N TRP A 14 -42.42 8.67 -6.72
CA TRP A 14 -41.22 9.22 -7.36
C TRP A 14 -41.46 9.65 -8.81
N ARG A 15 -42.28 8.92 -9.58
CA ARG A 15 -42.69 9.32 -10.93
C ARG A 15 -43.61 10.53 -10.92
N GLN A 16 -44.39 10.69 -9.88
CA GLN A 16 -45.26 11.86 -9.71
C GLN A 16 -44.44 13.11 -9.39
N GLU A 17 -43.45 12.99 -8.52
CA GLU A 17 -42.53 14.08 -8.19
C GLU A 17 -41.68 14.53 -9.39
N ILE A 18 -41.25 13.61 -10.24
CA ILE A 18 -40.54 13.95 -11.48
C ILE A 18 -41.48 14.68 -12.47
N ARG A 19 -42.76 14.28 -12.59
CA ARG A 19 -43.74 14.96 -13.47
C ARG A 19 -44.08 16.36 -12.97
N GLU A 20 -44.21 16.55 -11.65
CA GLU A 20 -44.47 17.86 -11.07
C GLU A 20 -43.29 18.81 -11.26
N ARG A 21 -42.07 18.30 -11.18
CA ARG A 21 -40.84 19.08 -11.48
C ARG A 21 -40.66 19.39 -12.97
N ALA A 22 -41.12 18.55 -13.86
CA ALA A 22 -41.04 18.76 -15.31
C ALA A 22 -42.15 19.69 -15.85
N GLY A 23 -43.25 19.89 -15.09
CA GLY A 23 -44.37 20.76 -15.45
C GLY A 23 -44.26 22.21 -15.00
N ALA A 24 -43.20 22.56 -14.26
CA ALA A 24 -42.97 23.95 -13.79
C ALA A 24 -41.95 24.67 -14.68
N GLU A 25 -42.32 24.99 -15.91
CA GLU A 25 -41.61 26.01 -16.68
C GLU A 25 -42.16 27.39 -16.32
N PRO A 26 -41.33 28.40 -15.99
CA PRO A 26 -41.81 29.76 -15.75
C PRO A 26 -41.87 30.54 -17.05
N SER A 27 -43.07 30.95 -17.40
CA SER A 27 -43.33 31.95 -18.44
C SER A 27 -42.81 33.34 -18.05
N SER A 28 -42.22 33.98 -19.05
CA SER A 28 -41.70 35.32 -19.19
C SER A 28 -42.46 36.48 -18.55
N SER A 29 -41.75 37.44 -17.94
CA SER A 29 -41.91 38.88 -18.25
C SER A 29 -40.80 39.71 -17.56
N SER A 30 -40.09 40.52 -18.36
CA SER A 30 -39.20 41.64 -17.98
C SER A 30 -40.07 42.86 -17.58
N PRO A 31 -39.55 44.04 -17.00
CA PRO A 31 -38.27 44.64 -17.30
C PRO A 31 -37.56 45.41 -16.14
N ALA A 32 -36.32 45.79 -16.45
CA ALA A 32 -35.59 47.05 -16.11
C ALA A 32 -34.65 47.12 -14.89
N SER A 33 -33.38 47.27 -15.27
CA SER A 33 -32.33 48.17 -14.82
C SER A 33 -31.71 48.04 -13.45
N SER A 34 -30.51 47.41 -13.45
CA SER A 34 -29.30 47.92 -12.80
C SER A 34 -28.06 47.12 -13.20
N PRO A 35 -26.84 47.66 -13.35
CA PRO A 35 -25.70 46.95 -13.95
C PRO A 35 -25.15 45.88 -13.02
N PRO A 36 -24.73 44.73 -13.57
CA PRO A 36 -24.24 43.62 -12.75
C PRO A 36 -22.83 43.91 -12.26
N ARG A 37 -22.65 43.89 -10.95
CA ARG A 37 -21.34 43.66 -10.31
C ARG A 37 -20.77 42.35 -10.82
N PRO A 38 -19.45 42.24 -11.08
CA PRO A 38 -18.86 40.98 -11.54
C PRO A 38 -19.04 39.91 -10.43
N ARG A 39 -19.86 38.91 -10.72
CA ARG A 39 -19.96 37.69 -9.90
C ARG A 39 -18.64 36.94 -10.05
N THR A 40 -17.77 37.05 -9.05
CA THR A 40 -16.63 36.16 -8.88
C THR A 40 -17.17 34.73 -8.94
N ARG A 41 -16.73 33.96 -9.93
CA ARG A 41 -17.03 32.54 -10.03
C ARG A 41 -16.40 31.87 -8.81
N GLN A 42 -17.22 31.56 -7.81
CA GLN A 42 -16.77 30.80 -6.62
C GLN A 42 -16.25 29.45 -7.09
N SER A 43 -15.04 29.11 -6.65
CA SER A 43 -14.44 27.80 -6.91
C SER A 43 -15.25 26.69 -6.26
N PRO A 44 -15.37 25.48 -6.85
CA PRO A 44 -16.02 24.35 -6.20
C PRO A 44 -15.53 24.09 -4.77
N ILE A 45 -14.22 24.29 -4.54
CA ILE A 45 -13.57 24.12 -3.23
C ILE A 45 -14.04 25.18 -2.23
N ASP A 46 -14.28 26.42 -2.67
CA ASP A 46 -14.74 27.50 -1.80
C ASP A 46 -16.22 27.28 -1.40
N ILE A 47 -17.04 26.75 -2.31
CA ILE A 47 -18.43 26.36 -2.02
C ILE A 47 -18.46 25.19 -1.02
N TYR A 48 -17.53 24.24 -1.16
CA TYR A 48 -17.41 23.12 -0.23
C TYR A 48 -16.94 23.60 1.15
N ALA A 49 -16.00 24.54 1.23
CA ALA A 49 -15.55 25.14 2.47
C ALA A 49 -16.69 25.87 3.20
N GLU A 50 -17.52 26.62 2.47
CA GLU A 50 -18.71 27.29 3.01
C GLU A 50 -19.73 26.26 3.54
N ALA A 51 -19.90 25.11 2.86
CA ALA A 51 -20.75 24.02 3.35
C ALA A 51 -20.27 23.46 4.69
N VAL A 52 -18.98 23.23 4.84
CA VAL A 52 -18.36 22.76 6.10
C VAL A 52 -18.58 23.78 7.24
N GLU A 53 -18.44 25.09 6.97
CA GLU A 53 -18.71 26.12 7.97
C GLU A 53 -20.17 26.17 8.40
N ARG A 54 -21.13 25.96 7.48
CA ARG A 54 -22.57 25.91 7.79
C ARG A 54 -22.90 24.66 8.61
N GLU A 55 -22.31 23.53 8.28
CA GLU A 55 -22.46 22.30 9.06
C GLU A 55 -21.96 22.47 10.50
N GLN A 56 -20.81 23.13 10.70
CA GLN A 56 -20.28 23.41 12.04
C GLN A 56 -21.14 24.37 12.86
N ARG A 57 -21.93 25.23 12.18
CA ARG A 57 -22.92 26.12 12.83
C ARG A 57 -24.25 25.42 13.11
N GLY A 58 -24.45 24.19 12.63
CA GLY A 58 -25.69 23.42 12.81
C GLY A 58 -26.76 23.73 11.74
N GLU A 59 -26.46 24.49 10.71
CA GLU A 59 -27.36 24.86 9.60
C GLU A 59 -27.33 23.75 8.53
N LEU A 60 -27.84 22.57 8.85
CA LEU A 60 -27.70 21.35 8.05
C LEU A 60 -28.36 21.45 6.67
N ASP A 61 -29.51 22.09 6.55
CA ASP A 61 -30.23 22.20 5.26
C ASP A 61 -29.47 23.07 4.25
N GLU A 62 -28.88 24.16 4.73
CA GLU A 62 -28.05 25.03 3.89
C GLU A 62 -26.74 24.35 3.53
N ALA A 63 -26.10 23.68 4.49
CA ALA A 63 -24.89 22.89 4.24
C ALA A 63 -25.10 21.82 3.16
N LEU A 64 -26.19 21.05 3.25
CA LEU A 64 -26.55 20.03 2.26
C LEU A 64 -26.78 20.62 0.86
N SER A 65 -27.39 21.80 0.76
CA SER A 65 -27.60 22.47 -0.50
C SER A 65 -26.28 22.90 -1.16
N LEU A 66 -25.34 23.42 -0.35
CA LEU A 66 -24.00 23.82 -0.78
C LEU A 66 -23.14 22.60 -1.18
N TYR A 67 -23.19 21.51 -0.43
CA TYR A 67 -22.53 20.25 -0.79
C TYR A 67 -23.01 19.72 -2.15
N ARG A 68 -24.32 19.66 -2.37
CA ARG A 68 -24.89 19.24 -3.65
C ARG A 68 -24.43 20.14 -4.80
N ARG A 69 -24.30 21.44 -4.54
CA ARG A 69 -23.81 22.40 -5.55
C ARG A 69 -22.32 22.20 -5.83
N ALA A 70 -21.50 21.98 -4.81
CA ALA A 70 -20.06 21.74 -4.93
C ALA A 70 -19.76 20.44 -5.70
N PHE A 71 -20.40 19.33 -5.34
CA PHE A 71 -20.26 18.03 -6.02
C PHE A 71 -20.80 18.02 -7.45
N ARG A 72 -21.77 18.87 -7.77
CA ARG A 72 -22.25 19.05 -9.16
C ARG A 72 -21.22 19.74 -10.05
N LEU A 73 -20.37 20.60 -9.47
CA LEU A 73 -19.32 21.33 -10.18
C LEU A 73 -18.03 20.49 -10.30
N ASP A 74 -17.71 19.74 -9.26
CA ASP A 74 -16.53 18.83 -9.22
C ASP A 74 -16.84 17.59 -8.36
N PRO A 75 -16.93 16.38 -8.96
CA PRO A 75 -17.18 15.14 -8.22
C PRO A 75 -16.13 14.76 -7.19
N ASN A 76 -14.91 15.33 -7.27
CA ASN A 76 -13.79 15.06 -6.37
C ASN A 76 -13.46 16.23 -5.44
N VAL A 77 -14.38 17.16 -5.24
CA VAL A 77 -14.18 18.40 -4.47
C VAL A 77 -13.80 18.13 -3.01
N ASP A 78 -14.29 17.04 -2.42
CA ASP A 78 -13.94 16.56 -1.07
C ASP A 78 -12.44 16.31 -0.92
N ARG A 79 -11.85 15.59 -1.88
CA ARG A 79 -10.41 15.28 -1.89
C ARG A 79 -9.56 16.53 -2.10
N ALA A 80 -10.01 17.41 -2.99
CA ALA A 80 -9.34 18.69 -3.26
C ALA A 80 -9.36 19.60 -2.03
N TYR A 81 -10.47 19.65 -1.30
CA TYR A 81 -10.60 20.39 -0.04
C TYR A 81 -9.68 19.81 1.06
N HIS A 82 -9.67 18.51 1.27
CA HIS A 82 -8.78 17.87 2.23
C HIS A 82 -7.31 18.06 1.89
N TYR A 83 -6.93 18.03 0.63
CA TYR A 83 -5.55 18.32 0.21
C TYR A 83 -5.17 19.78 0.53
N ARG A 84 -6.04 20.74 0.23
CA ARG A 84 -5.81 22.17 0.51
C ARG A 84 -5.72 22.45 2.01
N SER A 85 -6.60 21.86 2.83
CA SER A 85 -6.61 22.05 4.29
C SER A 85 -5.36 21.45 4.94
N THR A 86 -4.87 20.31 4.45
CA THR A 86 -3.63 19.67 4.93
C THR A 86 -2.41 20.50 4.55
N THR A 87 -2.38 21.08 3.36
CA THR A 87 -1.27 21.94 2.89
C THR A 87 -1.24 23.25 3.68
N GLN A 88 -2.37 23.88 3.96
CA GLN A 88 -2.45 25.09 4.79
C GLN A 88 -2.06 24.84 6.25
N ALA A 89 -2.41 23.68 6.81
CA ALA A 89 -1.95 23.28 8.14
C ALA A 89 -0.43 23.08 8.20
N PHE A 90 0.19 22.58 7.12
CA PHE A 90 1.65 22.46 7.00
C PHE A 90 2.35 23.80 6.84
N GLU A 91 1.79 24.74 6.06
CA GLU A 91 2.34 26.09 5.88
C GLU A 91 2.27 26.94 7.15
N SER A 92 1.26 26.72 7.99
CA SER A 92 1.14 27.42 9.28
C SER A 92 2.13 26.94 10.35
N LEU A 93 2.80 25.79 10.14
CA LEU A 93 3.84 25.26 11.04
C LEU A 93 5.26 25.72 10.67
N THR A 94 5.44 26.40 9.53
CA THR A 94 6.73 26.95 9.09
C THR A 94 6.76 28.48 9.30
N LEU A 95 7.13 28.90 10.51
CA LEU A 95 7.43 30.30 10.83
C LEU A 95 8.92 30.49 10.90
N ALA A 96 9.52 31.20 9.90
CA ALA A 96 10.36 32.38 10.00
C ALA A 96 10.94 32.75 8.62
N PRO A 97 10.94 34.03 8.23
CA PRO A 97 11.34 34.47 6.89
C PRO A 97 12.86 34.67 6.79
N VAL A 98 13.47 33.95 5.86
CA VAL A 98 14.81 34.28 5.35
C VAL A 98 14.63 34.98 4.00
N LYS A 99 15.22 36.21 3.90
CA LYS A 99 15.20 37.06 2.71
C LYS A 99 15.84 36.39 1.49
N PRO A 100 15.39 36.68 0.26
CA PRO A 100 15.93 36.09 -0.94
C PRO A 100 17.22 36.80 -1.36
N SER A 101 18.26 36.03 -1.63
CA SER A 101 19.38 36.44 -2.47
C SER A 101 19.34 35.64 -3.77
N THR A 102 19.34 36.40 -4.83
CA THR A 102 19.38 36.09 -6.23
C THR A 102 20.59 35.21 -6.58
N SER A 103 20.42 34.14 -7.28
CA SER A 103 21.07 33.84 -8.57
C SER A 103 21.11 32.34 -8.90
N THR A 104 20.80 32.03 -10.18
CA THR A 104 21.27 30.93 -11.01
C THR A 104 20.64 29.57 -10.77
N GLU A 105 19.74 29.19 -11.72
CA GLU A 105 19.26 27.81 -11.91
C GLU A 105 20.42 26.81 -12.03
N PRO A 106 20.34 25.70 -11.32
CA PRO A 106 20.86 24.45 -11.82
C PRO A 106 19.75 23.42 -11.97
N LYS A 107 19.82 22.73 -13.10
CA LYS A 107 19.15 21.54 -13.55
C LYS A 107 18.81 20.57 -12.41
N PRO A 108 17.60 20.01 -12.32
CA PRO A 108 17.23 19.11 -11.24
C PRO A 108 18.01 17.80 -11.36
N GLU A 109 18.90 17.57 -10.42
CA GLU A 109 19.47 16.25 -10.15
C GLU A 109 18.44 15.40 -9.40
N PRO A 110 18.41 14.07 -9.62
CA PRO A 110 17.45 13.19 -8.96
C PRO A 110 17.68 13.17 -7.45
N ILE A 111 16.66 13.55 -6.72
CA ILE A 111 16.64 13.54 -5.26
C ILE A 111 16.80 12.09 -4.76
N HIS A 112 17.98 11.76 -4.26
CA HIS A 112 18.24 10.56 -3.47
C HIS A 112 17.49 10.66 -2.13
N VAL A 113 16.25 10.18 -2.08
CA VAL A 113 15.41 10.18 -0.87
C VAL A 113 15.76 9.02 0.10
N ALA A 114 16.76 8.21 -0.21
CA ALA A 114 17.02 6.96 0.53
C ALA A 114 17.96 7.06 1.74
N ALA A 115 18.70 8.18 1.92
CA ALA A 115 19.79 8.21 2.92
C ALA A 115 19.40 8.74 4.31
N THR A 116 18.21 9.29 4.51
CA THR A 116 17.90 10.12 5.68
C THR A 116 17.39 9.37 6.91
N SER A 117 16.83 8.15 6.78
CA SER A 117 16.16 7.52 7.93
C SER A 117 17.08 6.71 8.85
N THR A 118 18.16 6.13 8.33
CA THR A 118 19.06 5.27 9.12
C THR A 118 20.15 6.06 9.85
N HIS A 119 20.65 7.12 9.25
CA HIS A 119 21.56 8.08 9.93
C HIS A 119 20.88 8.73 11.15
N SER A 120 19.59 8.94 11.10
CA SER A 120 18.81 9.54 12.18
C SER A 120 18.80 8.67 13.46
N ILE A 121 18.80 7.34 13.37
CA ILE A 121 18.79 6.48 14.56
C ILE A 121 20.14 6.46 15.27
N ARG A 122 21.25 6.37 14.54
CA ARG A 122 22.60 6.48 15.14
C ARG A 122 22.81 7.81 15.83
N THR A 123 22.41 8.91 15.20
CA THR A 123 22.48 10.24 15.79
C THR A 123 21.60 10.37 17.02
N LEU A 124 20.40 9.75 16.99
CA LEU A 124 19.51 9.73 18.14
C LEU A 124 20.10 8.95 19.31
N ILE A 125 20.70 7.79 19.03
CA ILE A 125 21.35 6.96 20.07
C ILE A 125 22.61 7.61 20.63
N SER A 126 23.40 8.31 19.81
CA SER A 126 24.57 9.04 20.29
C SER A 126 24.25 10.18 21.25
N ALA A 127 23.01 10.67 21.22
CA ALA A 127 22.50 11.66 22.17
C ALA A 127 21.97 11.04 23.49
N PHE A 128 21.93 9.70 23.60
CA PHE A 128 21.50 9.03 24.83
C PHE A 128 22.64 8.98 25.87
N PRO A 129 22.29 8.90 27.15
CA PRO A 129 23.28 8.55 28.19
C PRO A 129 23.99 7.23 27.89
N PRO A 130 25.18 6.98 28.52
CA PRO A 130 25.81 5.68 28.40
C PRO A 130 24.86 4.54 28.73
N ALA A 131 25.03 3.38 28.07
CA ALA A 131 24.13 2.22 28.23
C ALA A 131 23.94 1.77 29.69
N ASN A 132 24.98 1.94 30.49
CA ASN A 132 24.97 1.57 31.92
C ASN A 132 24.05 2.46 32.77
N ASP A 133 23.75 3.69 32.30
CA ASP A 133 22.91 4.64 33.02
C ASP A 133 21.45 4.58 32.51
N LEU A 134 21.20 3.76 31.50
CA LEU A 134 19.86 3.57 30.97
C LEU A 134 19.11 2.48 31.76
N ALA A 135 17.95 2.84 32.29
CA ALA A 135 17.07 1.91 33.00
C ALA A 135 15.74 1.76 32.26
N PHE A 136 15.04 0.66 32.53
CA PHE A 136 13.62 0.55 32.20
C PHE A 136 12.83 1.39 33.20
N LEU A 137 12.25 2.49 32.71
CA LEU A 137 11.47 3.41 33.53
C LEU A 137 10.00 2.97 33.55
N PRO A 138 9.36 2.82 34.72
CA PRO A 138 7.94 2.53 34.79
C PRO A 138 7.11 3.78 34.47
N GLU A 139 5.88 3.57 33.98
CA GLU A 139 4.90 4.64 33.83
C GLU A 139 4.44 5.15 35.21
N ASP A 140 4.25 4.22 36.16
CA ASP A 140 3.99 4.52 37.56
C ASP A 140 5.22 4.13 38.41
N GLU A 141 5.88 5.13 39.00
CA GLU A 141 7.08 4.95 39.85
C GLU A 141 6.85 4.03 41.06
N ARG A 142 5.59 3.84 41.48
CA ARG A 142 5.23 2.97 42.60
C ARG A 142 5.24 1.48 42.23
N GLN A 143 5.26 1.16 40.93
CA GLN A 143 5.22 -0.22 40.47
C GLN A 143 6.62 -0.73 40.12
N PRO A 144 6.98 -1.96 40.54
CA PRO A 144 8.23 -2.55 40.13
C PRO A 144 8.23 -2.89 38.64
N VAL A 145 9.38 -2.74 38.00
CA VAL A 145 9.59 -3.12 36.58
C VAL A 145 10.29 -4.48 36.53
N PRO A 146 9.56 -5.60 36.38
CA PRO A 146 10.15 -6.94 36.41
C PRO A 146 11.23 -7.16 35.35
N ILE A 147 11.07 -6.59 34.15
CA ILE A 147 12.03 -6.70 33.03
C ILE A 147 13.39 -6.08 33.38
N ALA A 148 13.46 -5.10 34.28
CA ALA A 148 14.72 -4.49 34.72
C ALA A 148 15.66 -5.47 35.44
N ARG A 149 15.12 -6.59 35.96
CA ARG A 149 15.88 -7.64 36.65
C ARG A 149 16.52 -8.65 35.67
N VAL A 150 16.11 -8.61 34.40
CA VAL A 150 16.61 -9.52 33.38
C VAL A 150 17.90 -8.94 32.79
N PRO A 151 19.03 -9.69 32.82
CA PRO A 151 20.27 -9.30 32.15
C PRO A 151 20.06 -9.02 30.66
N ASP A 152 20.85 -8.11 30.09
CA ASP A 152 20.72 -7.69 28.70
C ASP A 152 20.94 -8.84 27.71
N GLU A 153 21.82 -9.79 28.07
CA GLU A 153 22.10 -10.98 27.25
C GLU A 153 20.87 -11.87 27.09
N LEU A 154 20.08 -12.04 28.16
CA LEU A 154 18.86 -12.83 28.14
C LEU A 154 17.76 -12.08 27.38
N LEU A 155 17.73 -10.74 27.48
CA LEU A 155 16.79 -9.91 26.67
C LEU A 155 17.15 -10.01 25.20
N LEU A 156 18.40 -9.91 24.81
CA LEU A 156 18.87 -10.08 23.43
C LEU A 156 18.52 -11.48 22.90
N HIS A 157 18.75 -12.52 23.72
CA HIS A 157 18.36 -13.88 23.34
C HIS A 157 16.84 -14.00 23.09
N THR A 158 16.04 -13.39 23.96
CA THR A 158 14.57 -13.36 23.78
C THR A 158 14.17 -12.59 22.53
N LEU A 159 14.82 -11.45 22.26
CA LEU A 159 14.55 -10.64 21.06
C LEU A 159 14.84 -11.38 19.75
N LYS A 160 15.86 -12.25 19.73
CA LYS A 160 16.19 -13.10 18.57
C LYS A 160 15.07 -14.08 18.20
N LEU A 161 14.19 -14.43 19.14
CA LEU A 161 13.05 -15.32 18.93
C LEU A 161 11.80 -14.57 18.46
N LEU A 162 11.84 -13.23 18.45
CA LEU A 162 10.70 -12.40 18.02
C LEU A 162 10.79 -12.03 16.55
N ASP A 163 9.62 -11.73 15.98
CA ASP A 163 9.56 -11.14 14.65
C ASP A 163 10.00 -9.65 14.69
N ILE A 164 10.50 -9.17 13.58
CA ILE A 164 11.06 -7.81 13.43
C ILE A 164 10.05 -6.72 13.83
N THR A 165 8.75 -6.94 13.54
CA THR A 165 7.71 -5.98 13.92
C THR A 165 7.60 -5.86 15.45
N SER A 166 7.73 -6.97 16.17
CA SER A 166 7.71 -7.01 17.65
C SER A 166 8.98 -6.38 18.23
N ILE A 167 10.15 -6.62 17.61
CA ILE A 167 11.40 -5.98 18.00
C ILE A 167 11.31 -4.45 17.84
N GLU A 168 10.82 -3.97 16.72
CA GLU A 168 10.64 -2.52 16.48
C GLU A 168 9.59 -1.89 17.41
N ARG A 169 8.54 -2.63 17.79
CA ARG A 169 7.60 -2.20 18.82
C ARG A 169 8.23 -2.12 20.21
N PHE A 170 9.02 -3.13 20.57
CA PHE A 170 9.77 -3.10 21.82
C PHE A 170 10.74 -1.92 21.87
N ALA A 171 11.36 -1.59 20.75
CA ALA A 171 12.24 -0.44 20.61
C ALA A 171 11.58 0.92 20.90
N LEU A 172 10.25 1.01 20.88
CA LEU A 172 9.48 2.22 21.18
C LEU A 172 9.14 2.37 22.67
N VAL A 173 9.38 1.34 23.48
CA VAL A 173 9.02 1.35 24.90
C VAL A 173 9.84 2.34 25.71
N CYS A 174 11.17 2.30 25.60
CA CYS A 174 12.07 3.23 26.29
C CYS A 174 13.44 3.30 25.61
N ARG A 175 14.32 4.20 26.07
CA ARG A 175 15.66 4.39 25.51
C ARG A 175 16.54 3.13 25.62
N ARG A 176 16.49 2.41 26.78
CA ARG A 176 17.22 1.16 26.96
C ARG A 176 16.77 0.10 25.94
N ALA A 177 15.46 -0.09 25.78
CA ALA A 177 14.91 -0.98 24.78
C ALA A 177 15.37 -0.61 23.35
N ARG A 178 15.42 0.68 23.03
CA ARG A 178 15.94 1.15 21.74
C ARG A 178 17.39 0.78 21.53
N VAL A 179 18.26 0.93 22.53
CA VAL A 179 19.68 0.56 22.45
C VAL A 179 19.82 -0.95 22.23
N LEU A 180 19.12 -1.77 23.01
CA LEU A 180 19.15 -3.23 22.87
C LEU A 180 18.70 -3.69 21.47
N THR A 181 17.67 -3.05 20.90
CA THR A 181 17.16 -3.44 19.59
C THR A 181 18.03 -3.01 18.40
N VAL A 182 19.06 -2.21 18.62
CA VAL A 182 20.04 -1.83 17.59
C VAL A 182 21.31 -2.66 17.65
N ASP A 183 21.42 -3.56 18.62
CA ASP A 183 22.55 -4.44 18.78
C ASP A 183 22.88 -5.18 17.47
N PRO A 184 24.15 -5.12 16.97
CA PRO A 184 24.54 -5.76 15.72
C PRO A 184 24.33 -7.28 15.70
N ASP A 185 24.53 -7.96 16.84
CA ASP A 185 24.38 -9.41 16.93
C ASP A 185 22.93 -9.87 16.74
N LEU A 186 21.98 -9.06 17.19
CA LEU A 186 20.55 -9.31 16.94
C LEU A 186 20.25 -9.31 15.44
N TRP A 187 20.74 -8.29 14.71
CA TRP A 187 20.46 -8.14 13.28
C TRP A 187 21.29 -9.07 12.39
N ARG A 188 22.45 -9.50 12.86
CA ARG A 188 23.31 -10.45 12.15
C ARG A 188 22.58 -11.76 11.84
N ASP A 189 21.87 -12.32 12.81
CA ASP A 189 21.12 -13.56 12.62
C ASP A 189 20.03 -13.40 11.58
N PHE A 190 19.31 -12.27 11.59
CA PHE A 190 18.31 -11.96 10.56
C PHE A 190 18.92 -11.76 9.18
N VAL A 191 20.06 -11.11 9.07
CA VAL A 191 20.78 -10.90 7.81
C VAL A 191 21.23 -12.24 7.24
N ILE A 192 21.89 -13.08 8.02
CA ILE A 192 22.40 -14.37 7.57
C ILE A 192 21.27 -15.31 7.13
N SER A 193 20.15 -15.33 7.86
CA SER A 193 19.01 -16.19 7.52
C SER A 193 18.22 -15.70 6.30
N THR A 194 18.21 -14.39 6.05
CA THR A 194 17.40 -13.80 4.99
C THR A 194 18.12 -13.73 3.65
N TYR A 195 19.41 -13.30 3.66
CA TYR A 195 20.15 -13.03 2.44
C TYR A 195 20.93 -14.27 1.96
N LEU A 196 20.17 -15.33 1.65
CA LEU A 196 20.64 -16.53 0.99
C LEU A 196 20.19 -16.53 -0.48
N PRO A 197 20.86 -17.26 -1.38
CA PRO A 197 20.31 -17.45 -2.73
C PRO A 197 18.89 -18.02 -2.69
N PRO A 198 17.96 -17.55 -3.53
CA PRO A 198 18.11 -16.58 -4.62
C PRO A 198 17.83 -15.10 -4.26
N GLN A 199 17.79 -14.74 -2.94
CA GLN A 199 17.64 -13.32 -2.52
C GLN A 199 18.84 -12.47 -2.96
N ILE A 200 20.02 -13.05 -2.90
CA ILE A 200 21.24 -12.47 -3.46
C ILE A 200 21.77 -13.38 -4.58
N PRO A 201 22.44 -12.82 -5.60
CA PRO A 201 23.05 -13.62 -6.64
C PRO A 201 24.11 -14.57 -6.09
N ASP A 202 24.19 -15.79 -6.64
CA ASP A 202 25.16 -16.82 -6.21
C ASP A 202 26.62 -16.38 -6.31
N ASN A 203 26.90 -15.44 -7.21
CA ASN A 203 28.26 -14.95 -7.48
C ASN A 203 28.69 -13.80 -6.56
N VAL A 204 27.82 -13.31 -5.66
CA VAL A 204 28.14 -12.21 -4.75
C VAL A 204 28.04 -12.71 -3.31
N PRO A 205 29.16 -12.79 -2.60
CA PRO A 205 29.15 -13.23 -1.21
C PRO A 205 28.48 -12.20 -0.30
N LEU A 206 27.80 -12.65 0.74
CA LEU A 206 27.14 -11.79 1.73
C LEU A 206 28.13 -10.82 2.41
N SER A 207 29.41 -11.22 2.54
CA SER A 207 30.49 -10.37 3.08
C SER A 207 30.62 -9.03 2.37
N ASP A 208 30.41 -8.98 1.07
CA ASP A 208 30.53 -7.75 0.27
C ASP A 208 29.40 -6.76 0.61
N TYR A 209 28.18 -7.28 0.82
CA TYR A 209 27.08 -6.46 1.31
C TYR A 209 27.35 -5.94 2.72
N ILE A 210 27.86 -6.78 3.63
CA ILE A 210 28.18 -6.39 5.01
C ILE A 210 29.24 -5.28 5.01
N THR A 211 30.29 -5.43 4.23
CA THR A 211 31.36 -4.42 4.11
C THR A 211 30.85 -3.12 3.52
N ARG A 212 30.00 -3.19 2.49
CA ARG A 212 29.38 -2.01 1.85
C ARG A 212 28.52 -1.18 2.82
N PHE A 213 27.95 -1.82 3.83
CA PHE A 213 27.12 -1.15 4.85
C PHE A 213 27.87 -0.86 6.16
N ASP A 214 29.21 -0.86 6.15
CA ASP A 214 30.06 -0.58 7.32
C ASP A 214 29.68 -1.44 8.54
N TYR A 215 29.34 -2.71 8.33
CA TYR A 215 28.88 -3.66 9.35
C TYR A 215 27.60 -3.23 10.08
N ASP A 216 26.83 -2.27 9.54
CA ASP A 216 25.52 -1.92 10.06
C ASP A 216 24.47 -2.93 9.57
N MET A 217 24.34 -4.05 10.31
CA MET A 217 23.45 -5.16 9.96
C MET A 217 21.98 -4.73 9.86
N ARG A 218 21.55 -3.82 10.75
CA ARG A 218 20.18 -3.31 10.73
C ARG A 218 19.91 -2.48 9.47
N ARG A 219 20.84 -1.59 9.12
CA ARG A 219 20.75 -0.79 7.91
C ARG A 219 20.74 -1.67 6.66
N LEU A 220 21.64 -2.66 6.59
CA LEU A 220 21.68 -3.64 5.53
C LEU A 220 20.31 -4.34 5.39
N TYR A 221 19.75 -4.83 6.49
CA TYR A 221 18.45 -5.52 6.48
C TYR A 221 17.30 -4.63 5.96
N ILE A 222 17.33 -3.32 6.25
CA ILE A 222 16.29 -2.38 5.83
C ILE A 222 16.46 -1.98 4.36
N GLU A 223 17.68 -1.64 3.94
CA GLU A 223 17.93 -1.02 2.64
C GLU A 223 18.11 -2.03 1.51
N VAL A 224 18.69 -3.20 1.78
CA VAL A 224 18.86 -4.22 0.74
C VAL A 224 17.51 -4.86 0.39
N PRO A 225 17.18 -4.92 -0.90
CA PRO A 225 15.91 -5.49 -1.34
C PRO A 225 15.82 -6.98 -1.03
N ARG A 226 14.64 -7.40 -0.60
CA ARG A 226 14.34 -8.82 -0.34
C ARG A 226 12.88 -9.14 -0.58
N LEU A 227 12.61 -10.28 -1.12
CA LEU A 227 11.28 -10.85 -1.16
C LEU A 227 10.92 -11.44 0.21
N ARG A 228 9.73 -11.16 0.66
CA ARG A 228 9.24 -11.67 1.93
C ARG A 228 8.65 -13.07 1.75
N MET A 229 9.05 -13.99 2.62
CA MET A 229 8.64 -15.40 2.58
C MET A 229 7.71 -15.78 3.74
N ASP A 230 7.52 -14.83 4.69
CA ASP A 230 6.65 -14.96 5.86
C ASP A 230 5.18 -14.66 5.55
N GLY A 231 4.76 -14.79 4.27
CA GLY A 231 3.42 -14.51 3.83
C GLY A 231 3.23 -14.59 2.32
N VAL A 232 2.19 -13.95 1.82
CA VAL A 232 1.77 -13.97 0.42
C VAL A 232 1.62 -12.56 -0.13
N TYR A 233 2.03 -12.35 -1.36
CA TYR A 233 1.72 -11.15 -2.13
C TYR A 233 0.38 -11.36 -2.85
N ILE A 234 -0.58 -10.48 -2.60
CA ILE A 234 -1.97 -10.59 -3.08
C ILE A 234 -2.30 -9.38 -3.95
N ALA A 235 -2.80 -9.63 -5.16
CA ALA A 235 -3.39 -8.61 -6.03
C ALA A 235 -4.89 -8.86 -6.17
N VAL A 236 -5.70 -7.82 -5.93
CA VAL A 236 -7.15 -7.84 -6.15
C VAL A 236 -7.44 -7.13 -7.46
N CYS A 237 -7.87 -7.89 -8.45
CA CYS A 237 -8.08 -7.43 -9.81
C CYS A 237 -9.57 -7.45 -10.16
N HIS A 238 -9.98 -6.52 -11.00
CA HIS A 238 -11.37 -6.39 -11.43
C HIS A 238 -11.45 -6.21 -12.94
N TYR A 239 -12.42 -6.85 -13.56
CA TYR A 239 -12.79 -6.55 -14.94
C TYR A 239 -14.32 -6.53 -15.12
N VAL A 240 -14.75 -5.76 -16.07
CA VAL A 240 -16.18 -5.68 -16.43
C VAL A 240 -16.44 -6.68 -17.55
N ARG A 241 -17.39 -7.59 -17.33
CA ARG A 241 -17.88 -8.54 -18.32
C ARG A 241 -19.29 -8.13 -18.71
N ARG A 242 -19.53 -7.96 -20.00
CA ARG A 242 -20.90 -7.78 -20.52
C ARG A 242 -21.68 -9.06 -20.31
N GLY A 243 -22.80 -8.94 -19.58
CA GLY A 243 -23.76 -10.02 -19.41
C GLY A 243 -24.64 -10.18 -20.65
N GLN A 244 -25.18 -11.39 -20.84
CA GLN A 244 -26.27 -11.60 -21.78
C GLN A 244 -27.57 -11.16 -21.09
N SER A 245 -28.23 -10.12 -21.61
CA SER A 245 -29.56 -9.72 -21.17
C SER A 245 -30.58 -10.26 -22.18
N GLU A 246 -31.67 -10.82 -21.70
CA GLU A 246 -32.82 -11.20 -22.52
C GLU A 246 -33.50 -9.96 -23.14
N ASN A 247 -33.27 -8.76 -22.57
CA ASN A 247 -33.70 -7.50 -23.07
C ASN A 247 -32.61 -6.85 -23.93
N LEU A 248 -32.79 -6.73 -25.21
CA LEU A 248 -31.92 -6.07 -26.18
C LEU A 248 -31.58 -4.60 -25.83
N TRP A 249 -32.33 -3.97 -24.93
CA TRP A 249 -32.15 -2.59 -24.49
C TRP A 249 -31.45 -2.41 -23.14
N ALA A 250 -31.20 -3.49 -22.43
CA ALA A 250 -30.52 -3.46 -21.12
C ALA A 250 -29.15 -4.13 -21.22
N ASN A 251 -28.09 -3.33 -21.29
CA ASN A 251 -26.74 -3.84 -21.12
C ASN A 251 -26.49 -4.06 -19.62
N VAL A 252 -26.45 -5.31 -19.17
CA VAL A 252 -26.08 -5.65 -17.80
C VAL A 252 -24.58 -5.90 -17.78
N ASP A 253 -23.83 -5.02 -17.13
CA ASP A 253 -22.40 -5.20 -16.92
C ASP A 253 -22.15 -5.87 -15.57
N HIS A 254 -21.44 -6.99 -15.57
CA HIS A 254 -21.02 -7.70 -14.36
C HIS A 254 -19.58 -7.33 -14.01
N LEU A 255 -19.38 -6.78 -12.82
CA LEU A 255 -18.04 -6.61 -12.27
C LEU A 255 -17.54 -7.94 -11.71
N VAL A 256 -16.53 -8.52 -12.35
CA VAL A 256 -15.89 -9.75 -11.90
C VAL A 256 -14.63 -9.40 -11.13
N THR A 257 -14.55 -9.86 -9.88
CA THR A 257 -13.37 -9.74 -9.03
C THR A 257 -12.62 -11.07 -9.03
N TYR A 258 -11.31 -11.00 -9.16
CA TYR A 258 -10.43 -12.17 -9.03
C TYR A 258 -9.19 -11.81 -8.24
N HIS A 259 -8.59 -12.80 -7.60
CA HIS A 259 -7.41 -12.64 -6.79
C HIS A 259 -6.23 -13.37 -7.44
N ARG A 260 -5.06 -12.73 -7.41
CA ARG A 260 -3.79 -13.38 -7.73
C ARG A 260 -2.93 -13.42 -6.49
N TYR A 261 -2.33 -14.57 -6.25
CA TYR A 261 -1.49 -14.85 -5.10
C TYR A 261 -0.11 -15.27 -5.57
N LEU A 262 0.94 -14.75 -4.94
CA LEU A 262 2.32 -15.17 -5.16
C LEU A 262 2.95 -15.46 -3.79
N ARG A 263 3.35 -16.70 -3.57
CA ARG A 263 4.09 -17.16 -2.39
C ARG A 263 5.50 -17.55 -2.83
N PHE A 264 6.50 -16.89 -2.28
CA PHE A 264 7.91 -17.15 -2.54
C PHE A 264 8.46 -18.10 -1.48
N LEU A 265 9.23 -19.08 -1.88
CA LEU A 265 9.86 -20.06 -1.01
C LEU A 265 11.38 -19.86 -0.99
N PRO A 266 12.05 -20.23 0.12
CA PRO A 266 13.50 -20.03 0.27
C PRO A 266 14.32 -20.92 -0.67
N ASP A 267 13.75 -21.99 -1.21
CA ASP A 267 14.38 -22.90 -2.19
C ASP A 267 14.38 -22.37 -3.63
N GLY A 268 13.94 -21.13 -3.85
CA GLY A 268 13.86 -20.52 -5.17
C GLY A 268 12.58 -20.83 -5.94
N ARG A 269 11.66 -21.60 -5.37
CA ARG A 269 10.34 -21.83 -5.98
C ARG A 269 9.38 -20.71 -5.67
N VAL A 270 8.45 -20.47 -6.57
CA VAL A 270 7.30 -19.58 -6.38
C VAL A 270 6.01 -20.32 -6.70
N LEU A 271 5.02 -20.14 -5.84
CA LEU A 271 3.67 -20.66 -6.00
C LEU A 271 2.77 -19.52 -6.46
N SER A 272 2.10 -19.70 -7.57
CA SER A 272 1.17 -18.73 -8.14
C SER A 272 -0.23 -19.32 -8.19
N LEU A 273 -1.21 -18.65 -7.59
CA LEU A 273 -2.62 -19.04 -7.66
C LEU A 273 -3.44 -17.88 -8.21
N LEU A 274 -4.33 -18.18 -9.15
CA LEU A 274 -5.36 -17.29 -9.64
C LEU A 274 -6.71 -17.90 -9.33
N ASP A 275 -7.52 -17.22 -8.51
CA ASP A 275 -8.84 -17.68 -8.12
C ASP A 275 -9.87 -16.55 -8.05
N GLN A 276 -11.14 -16.88 -8.34
CA GLN A 276 -12.27 -15.95 -8.30
C GLN A 276 -13.22 -16.21 -7.13
N ASN A 277 -13.19 -17.40 -6.56
CA ASN A 277 -14.20 -17.87 -5.62
C ASN A 277 -13.69 -17.94 -4.18
N LEU A 278 -12.37 -18.13 -4.00
CA LEU A 278 -11.79 -18.27 -2.67
C LEU A 278 -11.57 -16.89 -2.03
N GLU A 279 -11.99 -16.78 -0.78
CA GLU A 279 -11.61 -15.63 0.03
C GLU A 279 -10.10 -15.62 0.32
N PRO A 280 -9.47 -14.43 0.42
CA PRO A 280 -8.03 -14.34 0.68
C PRO A 280 -7.56 -15.09 1.94
N ARG A 281 -8.39 -15.18 2.96
CA ARG A 281 -8.08 -15.92 4.20
C ARG A 281 -7.96 -17.43 3.95
N GLU A 282 -8.86 -17.99 3.19
CA GLU A 282 -8.87 -19.42 2.85
C GLU A 282 -7.74 -19.74 1.86
N ALA A 283 -7.61 -18.93 0.80
CA ALA A 283 -6.58 -19.09 -0.21
C ALA A 283 -5.16 -19.18 0.37
N VAL A 284 -4.86 -18.34 1.36
CA VAL A 284 -3.53 -18.30 2.01
C VAL A 284 -3.18 -19.62 2.69
N HIS A 285 -4.16 -20.31 3.29
CA HIS A 285 -3.91 -21.58 3.98
C HIS A 285 -3.69 -22.75 3.03
N ILE A 286 -4.31 -22.73 1.85
CA ILE A 286 -4.21 -23.84 0.89
C ILE A 286 -3.02 -23.73 -0.08
N ILE A 287 -2.37 -22.56 -0.20
CA ILE A 287 -1.23 -22.36 -1.11
C ILE A 287 0.01 -23.09 -0.55
N THR A 288 0.08 -24.38 -0.84
CA THR A 288 1.21 -25.26 -0.51
C THR A 288 1.78 -25.87 -1.80
N PRO A 289 3.04 -26.35 -1.79
CA PRO A 289 3.63 -26.97 -2.99
C PRO A 289 2.86 -28.20 -3.53
N ASP A 290 2.06 -28.84 -2.68
CA ASP A 290 1.28 -30.04 -3.02
C ASP A 290 -0.11 -29.70 -3.54
N LEU A 291 -0.46 -28.42 -3.64
CA LEU A 291 -1.76 -27.99 -4.14
C LEU A 291 -1.92 -28.36 -5.62
N VAL A 292 -3.03 -29.03 -5.94
CA VAL A 292 -3.42 -29.35 -7.31
C VAL A 292 -4.82 -28.80 -7.57
N THR A 293 -4.88 -27.59 -8.13
CA THR A 293 -6.14 -26.93 -8.48
C THR A 293 -6.00 -26.14 -9.76
N LYS A 294 -7.12 -25.81 -10.39
CA LYS A 294 -7.12 -24.97 -11.60
C LYS A 294 -6.61 -23.56 -11.25
N GLY A 295 -5.71 -23.05 -12.07
CA GLY A 295 -5.12 -21.71 -11.87
C GLY A 295 -3.94 -21.68 -10.90
N PHE A 296 -3.49 -22.85 -10.43
CA PHE A 296 -2.29 -22.98 -9.62
C PHE A 296 -1.09 -23.39 -10.48
N PHE A 297 0.03 -22.68 -10.30
CA PHE A 297 1.26 -22.89 -11.03
C PHE A 297 2.47 -22.83 -10.09
N ILE A 298 3.48 -23.61 -10.39
CA ILE A 298 4.76 -23.62 -9.69
C ILE A 298 5.85 -23.18 -10.66
N GLY A 299 6.73 -22.27 -10.23
CA GLY A 299 7.85 -21.79 -11.03
C GLY A 299 9.06 -21.48 -10.17
N THR A 300 10.03 -20.83 -10.79
CA THR A 300 11.27 -20.37 -10.14
C THR A 300 11.37 -18.87 -10.20
N TRP A 301 11.99 -18.27 -9.19
CA TRP A 301 12.15 -16.82 -9.12
C TRP A 301 13.61 -16.42 -8.90
N THR A 302 13.96 -15.24 -9.37
CA THR A 302 15.24 -14.57 -9.12
C THR A 302 15.01 -13.10 -8.83
N LEU A 303 15.85 -12.52 -7.95
CA LEU A 303 15.83 -11.10 -7.63
C LEU A 303 17.12 -10.45 -8.15
N ARG A 304 16.97 -9.37 -8.93
CA ARG A 304 18.10 -8.60 -9.48
C ARG A 304 17.87 -7.11 -9.25
N THR A 305 18.93 -6.40 -8.92
CA THR A 305 18.90 -4.94 -8.81
C THR A 305 19.67 -4.33 -9.98
N SER A 306 19.02 -3.42 -10.70
CA SER A 306 19.63 -2.66 -11.81
C SER A 306 19.06 -1.25 -11.79
N ASN A 307 19.94 -0.23 -11.83
CA ASN A 307 19.55 1.18 -11.88
C ASN A 307 18.53 1.56 -10.78
N ASP A 308 18.81 1.20 -9.54
CA ASP A 308 17.96 1.42 -8.36
C ASP A 308 16.54 0.81 -8.46
N LYS A 309 16.29 -0.02 -9.46
CA LYS A 309 15.09 -0.82 -9.57
C LYS A 309 15.38 -2.27 -9.20
N HIS A 310 14.46 -2.87 -8.48
CA HIS A 310 14.58 -4.24 -8.01
C HIS A 310 13.61 -5.11 -8.80
N HIS A 311 14.16 -5.87 -9.75
CA HIS A 311 13.40 -6.71 -10.66
C HIS A 311 13.31 -8.13 -10.12
N VAL A 312 12.10 -8.65 -10.09
CA VAL A 312 11.80 -10.04 -9.75
C VAL A 312 11.34 -10.73 -11.02
N SER A 313 12.16 -11.68 -11.47
CA SER A 313 11.83 -12.49 -12.65
C SER A 313 11.29 -13.84 -12.16
N ILE A 314 10.09 -14.17 -12.57
CA ILE A 314 9.47 -15.48 -12.36
C ILE A 314 9.46 -16.21 -13.69
N SER A 315 10.00 -17.40 -13.71
CA SER A 315 10.11 -18.25 -14.91
C SER A 315 9.60 -19.66 -14.65
N ASN A 316 9.32 -20.36 -15.73
CA ASN A 316 8.88 -21.75 -15.69
C ASN A 316 7.66 -21.99 -14.81
N LEU A 317 6.69 -21.05 -14.79
CA LEU A 317 5.42 -21.28 -14.13
C LEU A 317 4.64 -22.34 -14.91
N THR A 318 4.63 -23.55 -14.40
CA THR A 318 3.96 -24.72 -15.00
C THR A 318 2.85 -25.25 -14.11
N ASP A 319 1.85 -25.83 -14.71
CA ASP A 319 0.77 -26.53 -14.02
C ASP A 319 1.29 -27.86 -13.45
N PRO A 320 1.28 -28.09 -12.12
CA PRO A 320 1.71 -29.35 -11.53
C PRO A 320 0.84 -30.54 -11.95
N ALA A 321 -0.43 -30.30 -12.37
CA ALA A 321 -1.31 -31.33 -12.89
C ALA A 321 -1.01 -31.70 -14.34
N GLY A 322 -0.13 -30.98 -15.04
CA GLY A 322 0.21 -31.23 -16.44
C GLY A 322 -0.93 -31.02 -17.44
N LYS A 323 -2.00 -30.31 -17.04
CA LYS A 323 -3.15 -30.04 -17.91
C LYS A 323 -2.89 -28.92 -18.92
N PHE A 324 -1.92 -28.05 -18.63
CA PHE A 324 -1.50 -26.97 -19.50
C PHE A 324 -0.11 -27.22 -20.05
N GLU A 325 0.02 -27.23 -21.37
CA GLU A 325 1.29 -27.43 -22.06
C GLU A 325 2.17 -26.15 -22.07
N HIS A 326 1.56 -24.99 -21.76
CA HIS A 326 2.25 -23.71 -21.76
C HIS A 326 2.83 -23.42 -20.38
N SER A 327 4.05 -22.87 -20.37
CA SER A 327 4.62 -22.25 -19.18
C SER A 327 4.39 -20.74 -19.22
N PHE A 328 4.44 -20.09 -18.06
CA PHE A 328 4.31 -18.64 -17.96
C PHE A 328 5.57 -18.02 -17.40
N ARG A 329 5.79 -16.76 -17.78
CA ARG A 329 6.85 -15.91 -17.25
C ARG A 329 6.26 -14.58 -16.80
N MET A 330 6.72 -14.07 -15.66
CA MET A 330 6.34 -12.76 -15.14
C MET A 330 7.60 -11.95 -14.81
N GLU A 331 7.59 -10.66 -15.18
CA GLU A 331 8.57 -9.70 -14.73
C GLU A 331 7.85 -8.69 -13.81
N LEU A 332 8.40 -8.51 -12.61
CA LEU A 332 7.80 -7.63 -11.61
C LEU A 332 8.86 -6.68 -11.05
N THR A 333 8.41 -5.51 -10.63
CA THR A 333 9.25 -4.56 -9.87
C THR A 333 8.88 -4.61 -8.40
N LEU A 334 9.88 -4.88 -7.54
CA LEU A 334 9.73 -4.91 -6.09
C LEU A 334 9.86 -3.49 -5.54
N GLY A 335 8.88 -3.08 -4.76
CA GLY A 335 8.83 -1.80 -4.07
C GLY A 335 8.67 -1.93 -2.57
N SER A 336 9.05 -0.87 -1.85
CA SER A 336 8.94 -0.79 -0.41
C SER A 336 8.21 0.47 0.02
N LYS A 337 7.10 0.33 0.74
CA LYS A 337 6.34 1.47 1.27
C LYS A 337 5.77 1.16 2.66
N PRO A 338 6.29 1.79 3.74
CA PRO A 338 7.52 2.59 3.83
C PRO A 338 8.79 1.78 3.57
N LEU A 339 9.94 2.46 3.51
CA LEU A 339 11.26 1.85 3.28
C LEU A 339 11.50 0.68 4.24
N GLY A 340 12.11 -0.40 3.74
CA GLY A 340 12.42 -1.61 4.50
C GLY A 340 11.31 -2.64 4.60
N ARG A 341 10.08 -2.31 4.19
CA ARG A 341 8.96 -3.26 4.24
C ARG A 341 8.92 -4.24 3.07
N TRP A 342 9.41 -3.86 1.91
CA TRP A 342 9.47 -4.71 0.71
C TRP A 342 8.15 -5.44 0.43
N ASN A 343 7.07 -4.66 0.43
CA ASN A 343 5.70 -5.15 0.54
C ASN A 343 4.85 -4.95 -0.72
N ARG A 344 5.44 -4.50 -1.82
CA ARG A 344 4.73 -4.23 -3.06
C ARG A 344 5.45 -4.86 -4.25
N LEU A 345 4.70 -5.59 -5.09
CA LEU A 345 5.16 -6.05 -6.40
C LEU A 345 4.27 -5.44 -7.48
N THR A 346 4.87 -4.84 -8.49
CA THR A 346 4.17 -4.32 -9.66
C THR A 346 4.47 -5.22 -10.83
N LEU A 347 3.46 -5.70 -11.52
CA LEU A 347 3.61 -6.55 -12.71
C LEU A 347 3.96 -5.66 -13.90
N ASP A 348 5.15 -5.86 -14.47
CA ASP A 348 5.67 -5.10 -15.62
C ASP A 348 5.37 -5.83 -16.93
N SER A 349 5.53 -7.16 -16.94
CA SER A 349 5.18 -7.99 -18.10
C SER A 349 4.69 -9.38 -17.69
N TYR A 350 3.81 -9.96 -18.51
CA TYR A 350 3.31 -11.31 -18.35
C TYR A 350 3.30 -12.00 -19.70
N MET A 351 3.94 -13.14 -19.80
CA MET A 351 4.13 -13.87 -21.06
C MET A 351 3.73 -15.33 -20.89
N SER A 352 3.12 -15.89 -21.92
CA SER A 352 2.92 -17.32 -22.08
C SER A 352 3.99 -17.85 -23.03
N VAL A 353 4.61 -18.96 -22.70
CA VAL A 353 5.63 -19.63 -23.51
C VAL A 353 5.08 -20.99 -23.92
N ASN A 354 4.95 -21.24 -25.22
CA ASN A 354 4.47 -22.51 -25.71
C ASN A 354 5.55 -23.62 -25.59
N SER A 355 5.20 -24.84 -25.97
CA SER A 355 6.13 -25.99 -25.97
C SER A 355 7.35 -25.81 -26.88
N GLU A 356 7.25 -24.93 -27.89
CA GLU A 356 8.35 -24.60 -28.81
C GLU A 356 9.28 -23.49 -28.27
N GLY A 357 8.97 -22.95 -27.07
CA GLY A 357 9.76 -21.88 -26.47
C GLY A 357 9.42 -20.46 -26.97
N THR A 358 8.37 -20.32 -27.81
CA THR A 358 7.97 -19.01 -28.36
C THR A 358 7.15 -18.23 -27.33
N PRO A 359 7.61 -17.01 -26.91
CA PRO A 359 6.88 -16.19 -25.97
C PRO A 359 5.73 -15.43 -26.65
N SER A 360 4.57 -15.40 -26.01
CA SER A 360 3.41 -14.58 -26.38
C SER A 360 3.04 -13.67 -25.21
N THR A 361 2.96 -12.36 -25.47
CA THR A 361 2.65 -11.37 -24.42
C THR A 361 1.15 -11.41 -24.07
N LEU A 362 0.85 -11.48 -22.79
CA LEU A 362 -0.50 -11.43 -22.27
C LEU A 362 -0.86 -9.99 -21.84
N PRO A 363 -2.11 -9.56 -22.02
CA PRO A 363 -2.53 -8.21 -21.65
C PRO A 363 -2.60 -8.06 -20.11
N ILE A 364 -2.00 -6.98 -19.60
CA ILE A 364 -1.95 -6.67 -18.16
C ILE A 364 -2.87 -5.51 -17.75
N ARG A 365 -3.82 -5.12 -18.62
CA ARG A 365 -4.66 -3.91 -18.41
C ARG A 365 -5.44 -3.89 -17.11
N ASN A 366 -5.87 -5.05 -16.64
CA ASN A 366 -6.69 -5.20 -15.43
C ASN A 366 -5.86 -5.59 -14.20
N GLU A 367 -4.56 -5.77 -14.36
CA GLU A 367 -3.68 -6.19 -13.28
C GLU A 367 -3.44 -5.03 -12.31
N ARG A 368 -3.41 -5.36 -11.02
CA ARG A 368 -3.14 -4.43 -9.93
C ARG A 368 -1.85 -4.83 -9.23
N PRO A 369 -1.17 -3.89 -8.56
CA PRO A 369 -0.01 -4.23 -7.76
C PRO A 369 -0.37 -5.25 -6.67
N PHE A 370 0.53 -6.20 -6.47
CA PHE A 370 0.45 -7.14 -5.36
C PHE A 370 0.89 -6.45 -4.07
N TRP A 371 0.15 -6.68 -3.00
CA TRP A 371 0.49 -6.23 -1.66
C TRP A 371 0.76 -7.41 -0.75
N PHE A 372 1.81 -7.30 0.05
CA PHE A 372 2.22 -8.36 0.96
C PHE A 372 1.28 -8.46 2.16
N SER A 373 0.84 -9.66 2.45
CA SER A 373 0.08 -10.04 3.64
C SER A 373 0.86 -11.09 4.43
N LYS A 374 1.22 -10.76 5.69
CA LYS A 374 1.92 -11.69 6.57
C LYS A 374 0.99 -12.80 7.05
N VAL A 375 1.47 -14.04 7.04
CA VAL A 375 0.74 -15.20 7.56
C VAL A 375 1.39 -15.67 8.85
N ARG A 376 0.71 -15.52 9.97
CA ARG A 376 1.27 -15.80 11.30
C ARG A 376 1.72 -17.24 11.48
N SER A 377 1.07 -18.20 10.83
CA SER A 377 1.42 -19.63 10.91
C SER A 377 2.69 -20.01 10.13
N TRP A 378 3.27 -19.09 9.37
CA TRP A 378 4.50 -19.31 8.58
C TRP A 378 5.69 -18.52 9.12
N ALA A 379 5.50 -17.80 10.20
CA ALA A 379 6.54 -16.95 10.83
C ALA A 379 7.35 -17.74 11.86
#